data_aaa43673dc40d8a7e9ea2475f4a7cd14
#
_entry.id   aaa43673dc40d8a7e9ea2475f4a7cd14
#
_cell.length_a   1.000
_cell.length_b   1.000
_cell.length_c   1.000
_cell.angle_alpha   90.00
_cell.angle_beta   90.00
_cell.angle_gamma   90.00
#
_symmetry.space_group_name_H-M   'P 1'
#
loop_
_entity.id
_entity.type
_entity.pdbx_description
1 polymer ?
#
loop_
_entity_poly.entity_id
_entity_poly.type
_entity_poly.pdbx_seq_one_letter_code
_entity_poly.pdbx_strand_id
1 'polypeptide(L)'
;MTLATGGTDRAVKVWEAQASGPGGLVPEKCVCFGHQYAIRGVAWSPHQSNVVASASYDMTARIWNIDDAAVSAQVPMVNVPRQVYTGHREFVVSVAWSLFEPGMVATSSWDMETHLWPGIIPNTA
;
A
#
# COMPACT_ATOMS: atom_id res chain seq x y z
N MET A 1 -11.82 6.07 11.11
CA MET A 1 -11.73 5.40 9.79
C MET A 1 -10.40 5.74 9.14
N THR A 2 -9.71 4.76 8.63
CA THR A 2 -8.38 4.92 8.06
C THR A 2 -8.46 4.84 6.54
N LEU A 3 -7.86 5.82 5.87
CA LEU A 3 -7.80 5.88 4.40
C LEU A 3 -6.37 5.73 3.94
N ALA A 4 -6.19 5.12 2.77
CA ALA A 4 -4.90 5.07 2.11
C ALA A 4 -5.03 5.69 0.72
N THR A 5 -4.04 6.50 0.36
CA THR A 5 -3.97 7.13 -0.96
C THR A 5 -2.59 6.96 -1.55
N GLY A 6 -2.53 6.91 -2.87
CA GLY A 6 -1.28 6.91 -3.61
C GLY A 6 -1.34 7.94 -4.71
N GLY A 7 -0.20 8.47 -5.10
CA GLY A 7 -0.15 9.51 -6.10
C GLY A 7 1.21 9.69 -6.74
N THR A 8 1.36 10.81 -7.43
CA THR A 8 2.58 11.13 -8.16
C THR A 8 3.75 11.49 -7.24
N ASP A 9 3.48 11.72 -5.96
CA ASP A 9 4.52 11.96 -4.97
C ASP A 9 5.27 10.69 -4.55
N ARG A 10 4.92 9.54 -5.13
CA ARG A 10 5.57 8.25 -4.92
C ARG A 10 5.38 7.68 -3.52
N ALA A 11 4.41 8.18 -2.78
CA ALA A 11 4.18 7.77 -1.40
C ALA A 11 2.78 7.18 -1.24
N VAL A 12 2.66 6.16 -0.39
CA VAL A 12 1.37 5.74 0.14
C VAL A 12 1.16 6.55 1.41
N LYS A 13 0.12 7.36 1.42
CA LYS A 13 -0.22 8.16 2.59
C LYS A 13 -1.42 7.56 3.28
N VAL A 14 -1.33 7.44 4.58
CA VAL A 14 -2.39 6.89 5.42
C VAL A 14 -2.94 8.02 6.28
N TRP A 15 -4.26 8.15 6.26
CA TRP A 15 -4.96 9.27 6.90
C TRP A 15 -5.95 8.74 7.91
N GLU A 16 -6.11 9.45 8.99
CA GLU A 16 -7.17 9.16 9.96
C GLU A 16 -8.36 10.06 9.67
N ALA A 17 -9.37 9.51 9.02
CA ALA A 17 -10.56 10.28 8.68
C ALA A 17 -11.47 10.34 9.89
N GLN A 18 -11.73 11.54 10.36
CA GLN A 18 -12.69 11.77 11.42
C GLN A 18 -13.90 12.48 10.85
N ALA A 19 -15.06 12.04 11.26
CA ALA A 19 -16.33 12.58 10.77
C ALA A 19 -16.65 13.97 11.32
N SER A 20 -15.69 14.65 11.92
CA SER A 20 -15.96 15.88 12.63
C SER A 20 -15.37 17.09 11.95
N GLY A 21 -16.21 18.01 11.62
CA GLY A 21 -15.82 19.36 11.35
C GLY A 21 -15.93 19.75 9.88
N PRO A 22 -16.43 20.97 9.66
CA PRO A 22 -16.42 21.56 8.33
C PRO A 22 -14.99 21.89 7.94
N GLY A 23 -14.67 21.68 6.67
CA GLY A 23 -13.36 21.99 6.15
C GLY A 23 -12.43 20.80 5.98
N GLY A 24 -12.78 19.67 6.51
CA GLY A 24 -12.28 18.36 6.09
C GLY A 24 -10.77 18.17 6.01
N LEU A 25 -9.97 18.85 6.82
CA LEU A 25 -8.56 18.52 6.88
C LEU A 25 -8.39 17.19 7.61
N VAL A 26 -7.85 16.23 6.90
CA VAL A 26 -7.62 14.89 7.45
C VAL A 26 -6.15 14.80 7.85
N PRO A 27 -5.84 14.51 9.11
CA PRO A 27 -4.44 14.41 9.52
C PRO A 27 -3.77 13.18 8.92
N GLU A 28 -2.53 13.35 8.51
CA GLU A 28 -1.69 12.25 8.08
C GLU A 28 -1.33 11.39 9.28
N LYS A 29 -1.58 10.08 9.16
CA LYS A 29 -1.23 9.13 10.19
C LYS A 29 0.14 8.51 9.94
N CYS A 30 0.48 8.28 8.67
CA CYS A 30 1.69 7.56 8.31
C CYS A 30 1.97 7.76 6.82
N VAL A 31 3.24 7.69 6.45
CA VAL A 31 3.67 7.76 5.05
C VAL A 31 4.56 6.56 4.76
N CYS A 32 4.21 5.78 3.73
CA CYS A 32 5.05 4.69 3.24
C CYS A 32 5.78 5.17 1.99
N PHE A 33 7.09 5.18 2.06
CA PHE A 33 7.93 5.78 1.02
C PHE A 33 8.98 4.79 0.55
N GLY A 34 9.07 4.58 -0.74
CA GLY A 34 10.04 3.64 -1.31
C GLY A 34 9.84 3.37 -2.79
N HIS A 35 8.65 3.65 -3.32
CA HIS A 35 8.44 3.57 -4.77
C HIS A 35 9.23 4.66 -5.49
N GLN A 36 9.72 4.33 -6.68
CA GLN A 36 10.55 5.26 -7.46
C GLN A 36 9.74 6.09 -8.45
N TYR A 37 8.50 5.72 -8.69
CA TYR A 37 7.59 6.43 -9.59
C TYR A 37 6.21 6.48 -8.98
N ALA A 38 5.30 7.14 -9.67
CA ALA A 38 3.94 7.36 -9.21
C ALA A 38 3.25 6.05 -8.81
N ILE A 39 2.44 6.13 -7.76
CA ILE A 39 1.63 5.01 -7.30
C ILE A 39 0.28 5.09 -8.00
N ARG A 40 -0.11 3.98 -8.58
CA ARG A 40 -1.32 3.90 -9.40
C ARG A 40 -2.48 3.24 -8.68
N GLY A 41 -2.22 2.40 -7.69
CA GLY A 41 -3.26 1.73 -6.95
C GLY A 41 -2.84 1.43 -5.53
N VAL A 42 -3.80 1.44 -4.62
CA VAL A 42 -3.60 1.02 -3.24
C VAL A 42 -4.81 0.20 -2.82
N ALA A 43 -4.58 -0.77 -1.93
CA ALA A 43 -5.64 -1.61 -1.42
C ALA A 43 -5.30 -2.12 -0.03
N TRP A 44 -6.23 -1.97 0.90
CA TRP A 44 -6.09 -2.51 2.25
C TRP A 44 -6.31 -4.02 2.23
N SER A 45 -5.52 -4.73 3.05
CA SER A 45 -5.79 -6.15 3.29
C SER A 45 -7.14 -6.32 4.00
N PRO A 46 -8.00 -7.22 3.51
CA PRO A 46 -9.28 -7.47 4.19
C PRO A 46 -9.13 -8.39 5.40
N HIS A 47 -7.99 -9.04 5.57
CA HIS A 47 -7.78 -10.04 6.62
C HIS A 47 -6.79 -9.61 7.68
N GLN A 48 -5.95 -8.63 7.40
CA GLN A 48 -4.98 -8.11 8.36
C GLN A 48 -5.13 -6.61 8.48
N SER A 49 -5.32 -6.14 9.70
CA SER A 49 -5.33 -4.70 9.94
C SER A 49 -3.94 -4.12 9.71
N ASN A 50 -3.90 -2.88 9.26
CA ASN A 50 -2.67 -2.11 9.08
C ASN A 50 -1.75 -2.62 7.97
N VAL A 51 -2.25 -3.48 7.09
CA VAL A 51 -1.49 -3.97 5.92
C VAL A 51 -2.12 -3.39 4.66
N VAL A 52 -1.31 -2.72 3.85
CA VAL A 52 -1.76 -2.09 2.61
C VAL A 52 -0.83 -2.49 1.47
N ALA A 53 -1.40 -2.70 0.28
CA ALA A 53 -0.65 -2.98 -0.92
C ALA A 53 -0.66 -1.77 -1.83
N SER A 54 0.42 -1.56 -2.58
CA SER A 54 0.53 -0.50 -3.56
C SER A 54 1.03 -1.04 -4.89
N ALA A 55 0.61 -0.40 -5.97
CA ALA A 55 1.04 -0.70 -7.33
C ALA A 55 1.58 0.57 -7.96
N SER A 56 2.71 0.47 -8.68
CA SER A 56 3.42 1.64 -9.13
C SER A 56 3.91 1.52 -10.57
N TYR A 57 4.14 2.66 -11.17
CA TYR A 57 4.82 2.77 -12.46
C TYR A 57 6.29 2.36 -12.38
N ASP A 58 6.84 2.12 -11.18
CA ASP A 58 8.20 1.56 -11.05
C ASP A 58 8.24 0.06 -11.35
N MET A 59 7.15 -0.51 -11.86
CA MET A 59 6.99 -1.91 -12.25
C MET A 59 6.94 -2.86 -11.05
N THR A 60 6.72 -2.34 -9.85
CA THR A 60 6.61 -3.16 -8.65
C THR A 60 5.25 -2.99 -7.98
N ALA A 61 4.88 -4.01 -7.21
CA ALA A 61 3.85 -3.91 -6.20
C ALA A 61 4.50 -4.15 -4.85
N ARG A 62 4.04 -3.46 -3.82
CA ARG A 62 4.65 -3.55 -2.49
C ARG A 62 3.59 -3.76 -1.45
N ILE A 63 3.97 -4.49 -0.41
CA ILE A 63 3.13 -4.71 0.77
C ILE A 63 3.77 -3.96 1.93
N TRP A 64 2.97 -3.15 2.60
CA TRP A 64 3.42 -2.32 3.71
C TRP A 64 2.62 -2.66 4.96
N ASN A 65 3.28 -2.65 6.10
CA ASN A 65 2.61 -2.70 7.39
C ASN A 65 2.83 -1.35 8.08
N ILE A 66 1.76 -0.63 8.34
CA ILE A 66 1.90 0.71 8.93
C ILE A 66 2.34 0.67 10.39
N ASP A 67 2.27 -0.49 11.04
CA ASP A 67 2.83 -0.64 12.38
C ASP A 67 4.36 -0.60 12.38
N ASP A 68 5.00 -0.72 11.20
CA ASP A 68 6.44 -0.59 11.08
C ASP A 68 6.91 0.86 11.07
N ALA A 69 6.00 1.81 11.16
CA ALA A 69 6.33 3.21 11.07
C ALA A 69 7.26 3.63 12.20
N ALA A 70 8.41 4.19 11.82
CA ALA A 70 9.30 4.79 12.79
C ALA A 70 8.70 6.09 13.28
N VAL A 71 8.67 6.25 14.59
CA VAL A 71 8.19 7.50 15.20
C VAL A 71 9.27 8.54 15.02
N SER A 72 9.04 9.47 14.10
CA SER A 72 9.90 10.62 13.93
C SER A 72 9.22 11.86 14.50
N ALA A 73 9.89 12.98 14.48
CA ALA A 73 9.41 14.19 15.13
C ALA A 73 8.10 14.74 14.55
N GLN A 74 7.68 14.31 13.38
CA GLN A 74 6.48 14.84 12.72
C GLN A 74 5.52 13.74 12.32
N VAL A 75 5.69 13.17 11.12
CA VAL A 75 4.80 12.12 10.61
C VAL A 75 5.56 10.80 10.62
N PRO A 76 5.00 9.74 11.23
CA PRO A 76 5.64 8.43 11.18
C PRO A 76 5.81 7.95 9.74
N MET A 77 6.96 7.34 9.45
CA MET A 77 7.29 6.87 8.10
C MET A 77 7.66 5.41 8.10
N VAL A 78 7.18 4.70 7.08
CA VAL A 78 7.62 3.35 6.77
C VAL A 78 8.49 3.41 5.53
N ASN A 79 9.78 3.10 5.68
CA ASN A 79 10.73 3.18 4.57
C ASN A 79 11.06 1.81 3.98
N VAL A 80 10.64 0.74 4.62
CA VAL A 80 10.94 -0.62 4.19
C VAL A 80 9.62 -1.38 4.05
N PRO A 81 9.27 -1.81 2.83
CA PRO A 81 8.08 -2.64 2.64
C PRO A 81 8.32 -4.05 3.19
N ARG A 82 7.24 -4.71 3.56
CA ARG A 82 7.31 -6.11 3.97
C ARG A 82 7.60 -7.03 2.80
N GLN A 83 7.19 -6.63 1.59
CA GLN A 83 7.41 -7.42 0.39
C GLN A 83 7.43 -6.49 -0.81
N VAL A 84 8.29 -6.81 -1.78
CA VAL A 84 8.33 -6.17 -3.09
C VAL A 84 8.12 -7.24 -4.14
N TYR A 85 7.04 -7.10 -4.91
CA TYR A 85 6.77 -8.01 -6.02
C TYR A 85 7.34 -7.43 -7.31
N THR A 86 8.23 -8.16 -7.96
CA THR A 86 8.96 -7.69 -9.14
C THR A 86 8.68 -8.53 -10.38
N GLY A 87 7.60 -9.30 -10.39
CA GLY A 87 7.31 -10.23 -11.48
C GLY A 87 6.77 -9.56 -12.75
N HIS A 88 6.35 -8.30 -12.69
CA HIS A 88 5.87 -7.59 -13.87
C HIS A 88 6.99 -6.91 -14.63
N ARG A 89 6.79 -6.74 -15.95
CA ARG A 89 7.79 -6.15 -16.84
C ARG A 89 7.42 -4.74 -17.31
N GLU A 90 6.28 -4.24 -16.89
CA GLU A 90 5.78 -2.92 -17.22
C GLU A 90 5.09 -2.32 -16.00
N PHE A 91 4.55 -1.12 -16.15
CA PHE A 91 3.83 -0.42 -15.08
C PHE A 91 2.79 -1.31 -14.45
N VAL A 92 2.77 -1.38 -13.13
CA VAL A 92 1.72 -2.07 -12.39
C VAL A 92 0.63 -1.05 -12.10
N VAL A 93 -0.57 -1.33 -12.59
CA VAL A 93 -1.64 -0.32 -12.61
C VAL A 93 -2.76 -0.62 -11.64
N SER A 94 -2.81 -1.84 -11.10
CA SER A 94 -3.89 -2.21 -10.18
C SER A 94 -3.41 -3.29 -9.22
N VAL A 95 -3.95 -3.27 -8.03
CA VAL A 95 -3.71 -4.28 -7.01
C VAL A 95 -4.99 -4.53 -6.24
N ALA A 96 -5.24 -5.79 -5.92
CA ALA A 96 -6.42 -6.19 -5.16
C ALA A 96 -6.09 -7.41 -4.30
N TRP A 97 -6.78 -7.52 -3.18
CA TRP A 97 -6.65 -8.67 -2.28
C TRP A 97 -7.84 -9.60 -2.47
N SER A 98 -7.59 -10.89 -2.33
CA SER A 98 -8.69 -11.85 -2.26
C SER A 98 -9.44 -11.70 -0.94
N LEU A 99 -10.78 -11.72 -1.03
CA LEU A 99 -11.61 -11.72 0.17
C LEU A 99 -11.68 -13.11 0.81
N PHE A 100 -11.47 -14.15 0.02
CA PHE A 100 -11.72 -15.52 0.47
C PHE A 100 -10.43 -16.27 0.79
N GLU A 101 -9.34 -15.91 0.16
CA GLU A 101 -8.05 -16.55 0.38
C GLU A 101 -7.10 -15.56 1.06
N PRO A 102 -6.87 -15.72 2.37
CA PRO A 102 -6.03 -14.74 3.08
C PRO A 102 -4.63 -14.63 2.49
N GLY A 103 -4.20 -13.39 2.26
CA GLY A 103 -2.87 -13.12 1.75
C GLY A 103 -2.70 -13.22 0.25
N MET A 104 -3.71 -13.65 -0.49
CA MET A 104 -3.60 -13.72 -1.94
C MET A 104 -3.82 -12.34 -2.55
N VAL A 105 -2.89 -11.94 -3.40
CA VAL A 105 -2.89 -10.63 -4.06
C VAL A 105 -2.91 -10.82 -5.56
N ALA A 106 -3.69 -9.99 -6.25
CA ALA A 106 -3.71 -9.92 -7.70
C ALA A 106 -3.19 -8.57 -8.15
N THR A 107 -2.33 -8.57 -9.15
CA THR A 107 -1.84 -7.34 -9.78
C THR A 107 -2.00 -7.43 -11.28
N SER A 108 -2.31 -6.30 -11.90
CA SER A 108 -2.38 -6.19 -13.35
C SER A 108 -1.42 -5.12 -13.84
N SER A 109 -0.92 -5.31 -15.06
CA SER A 109 0.17 -4.49 -15.58
C SER A 109 -0.02 -4.23 -17.07
N TRP A 110 0.67 -3.20 -17.55
CA TRP A 110 0.75 -2.93 -18.99
C TRP A 110 1.54 -4.00 -19.76
N ASP A 111 2.16 -4.97 -19.05
CA ASP A 111 2.73 -6.14 -19.71
C ASP A 111 1.66 -7.10 -20.23
N MET A 112 0.40 -6.74 -20.11
CA MET A 112 -0.78 -7.51 -20.52
C MET A 112 -0.98 -8.79 -19.71
N GLU A 113 -0.42 -8.84 -18.51
CA GLU A 113 -0.54 -9.98 -17.62
C GLU A 113 -1.20 -9.59 -16.31
N THR A 114 -1.93 -10.54 -15.74
CA THR A 114 -2.44 -10.46 -14.38
C THR A 114 -1.76 -11.57 -13.60
N HIS A 115 -1.12 -11.19 -12.50
CA HIS A 115 -0.42 -12.15 -11.66
C HIS A 115 -1.16 -12.33 -10.34
N LEU A 116 -1.21 -13.57 -9.87
CA LEU A 116 -1.66 -13.91 -8.52
C LEU A 116 -0.45 -14.34 -7.73
N TRP A 117 -0.27 -13.78 -6.55
CA TRP A 117 0.89 -14.10 -5.74
C TRP A 117 0.54 -13.96 -4.25
N PRO A 118 1.17 -14.74 -3.38
CA PRO A 118 0.95 -14.61 -1.95
C PRO A 118 1.66 -13.39 -1.41
N GLY A 119 0.91 -12.50 -0.76
CA GLY A 119 1.50 -11.45 0.03
C GLY A 119 2.05 -12.06 1.32
N ILE A 120 3.20 -11.54 1.77
CA ILE A 120 3.77 -12.00 3.02
C ILE A 120 2.90 -11.50 4.16
N ILE A 121 2.30 -12.45 4.86
CA ILE A 121 1.58 -12.15 6.08
C ILE A 121 2.59 -12.27 7.22
N PRO A 122 2.88 -11.18 7.93
CA PRO A 122 3.80 -11.27 9.05
C PRO A 122 3.31 -12.32 10.03
N ASN A 123 4.17 -13.27 10.35
CA ASN A 123 3.86 -14.23 11.36
C ASN A 123 3.93 -13.56 12.71
N THR A 124 2.79 -13.46 13.36
CA THR A 124 2.70 -12.81 14.67
C THR A 124 2.91 -13.78 15.82
N ALA A 125 3.13 -15.01 15.48
CA ALA A 125 3.40 -15.98 16.54
C ALA A 125 4.78 -15.79 17.13
#